data_4f6824385a2eb0c5501e841c175c6a5a
#
_entry.id   4f6824385a2eb0c5501e841c175c6a5a
#
_cell.length_a   1.000
_cell.length_b   1.000
_cell.length_c   1.000
_cell.angle_alpha   90.00
_cell.angle_beta   90.00
_cell.angle_gamma   90.00
#
_symmetry.space_group_name_H-M   'P 1'
#
loop_
_entity.id
_entity.type
_entity.pdbx_description
1 polymer ?
#
loop_
_entity_poly.entity_id
_entity_poly.type
_entity_poly.pdbx_seq_one_letter_code
_entity_poly.pdbx_strand_id
1 'polypeptide(L)'
;MGTYLQENQIYCGDARRLLPAIKPNSIACSVWSPPYFVGKTYEKYLKSYAAWRAMLEEVVRQHFPIIRPGGFVVINIADILCLADPNMPRFQAETVSQRRSPVTREDVLRAKALHPSYNRDQLAAFLGCSEQTVDRRLNGNNIRGGKYATQTRVKLVAGTVERWARKAGFYVYDRRVWVKDPAWQNCDWHSSSYRSVDEFEYLYFLWKPGATTVDRGRLSPREWSEWGSRGAWFIRSVRSNGDHEAKFPLELPKRVIRMLTAPGDTVLDCFIGSGSTAVAAIQTDRRYIGIDRLAKYVEMAQDACAVATHSNGTAAADEDECLARATQPSLLTAES
;
A
#
# COMPACT_ATOMS: atom_id res chain seq x y z
N MET A 1 -35.86 -9.10 -7.01
CA MET A 1 -34.65 -8.36 -7.46
C MET A 1 -33.78 -8.16 -6.24
N GLY A 2 -32.56 -8.69 -6.22
CA GLY A 2 -31.63 -8.48 -5.11
C GLY A 2 -31.21 -7.02 -5.04
N THR A 3 -31.12 -6.48 -3.82
CA THR A 3 -30.68 -5.09 -3.60
C THR A 3 -29.16 -5.03 -3.83
N TYR A 4 -28.71 -4.17 -4.72
CA TYR A 4 -27.28 -3.92 -4.95
C TYR A 4 -26.63 -3.24 -3.74
N LEU A 5 -25.32 -3.42 -3.56
CA LEU A 5 -24.53 -2.67 -2.59
C LEU A 5 -24.64 -1.17 -2.87
N GLN A 6 -24.80 -0.40 -1.79
CA GLN A 6 -24.95 1.05 -1.87
C GLN A 6 -23.60 1.75 -1.91
N GLU A 7 -23.53 2.88 -2.60
CA GLU A 7 -22.38 3.76 -2.63
C GLU A 7 -22.15 4.44 -1.27
N ASN A 8 -20.95 4.90 -1.03
CA ASN A 8 -20.48 5.53 0.21
C ASN A 8 -20.65 4.63 1.45
N GLN A 9 -20.46 3.33 1.24
CA GLN A 9 -20.55 2.32 2.28
C GLN A 9 -19.33 1.38 2.26
N ILE A 10 -19.01 0.86 3.44
CA ILE A 10 -17.97 -0.18 3.63
C ILE A 10 -18.62 -1.43 4.18
N TYR A 11 -18.38 -2.55 3.54
CA TYR A 11 -19.03 -3.84 3.80
C TYR A 11 -18.05 -4.85 4.38
N CYS A 12 -18.48 -5.56 5.42
CA CYS A 12 -17.72 -6.65 6.01
C CYS A 12 -18.04 -7.97 5.29
N GLY A 13 -17.03 -8.59 4.65
CA GLY A 13 -17.21 -9.87 4.00
C GLY A 13 -16.10 -10.23 3.02
N ASP A 14 -16.23 -11.43 2.48
CA ASP A 14 -15.32 -11.92 1.43
C ASP A 14 -15.63 -11.21 0.09
N ALA A 15 -14.62 -10.57 -0.48
CA ALA A 15 -14.74 -9.86 -1.76
C ALA A 15 -15.41 -10.71 -2.85
N ARG A 16 -15.08 -12.00 -2.93
CA ARG A 16 -15.66 -12.93 -3.93
C ARG A 16 -17.17 -13.11 -3.78
N ARG A 17 -17.71 -12.89 -2.57
CA ARG A 17 -19.15 -13.00 -2.30
C ARG A 17 -19.88 -11.67 -2.48
N LEU A 18 -19.20 -10.55 -2.24
CA LEU A 18 -19.80 -9.22 -2.27
C LEU A 18 -19.69 -8.53 -3.64
N LEU A 19 -18.61 -8.75 -4.41
CA LEU A 19 -18.47 -8.18 -5.75
C LEU A 19 -19.66 -8.46 -6.68
N PRO A 20 -20.24 -9.67 -6.72
CA PRO A 20 -21.42 -9.92 -7.55
C PRO A 20 -22.68 -9.14 -7.17
N ALA A 21 -22.72 -8.57 -5.96
CA ALA A 21 -23.82 -7.72 -5.49
C ALA A 21 -23.63 -6.23 -5.85
N ILE A 22 -22.56 -5.87 -6.54
CA ILE A 22 -22.37 -4.51 -7.09
C ILE A 22 -23.10 -4.40 -8.42
N LYS A 23 -23.74 -3.25 -8.64
CA LYS A 23 -24.47 -2.98 -9.89
C LYS A 23 -23.55 -3.12 -11.12
N PRO A 24 -23.92 -3.85 -12.16
CA PRO A 24 -23.12 -3.97 -13.37
C PRO A 24 -22.80 -2.60 -13.99
N ASN A 25 -21.57 -2.45 -14.51
CA ASN A 25 -21.09 -1.24 -15.20
C ASN A 25 -21.21 0.06 -14.39
N SER A 26 -21.20 -0.01 -13.05
CA SER A 26 -21.32 1.18 -12.18
C SER A 26 -20.00 1.73 -11.67
N ILE A 27 -18.95 0.94 -11.67
CA ILE A 27 -17.65 1.33 -11.13
C ILE A 27 -16.77 1.95 -12.22
N ALA A 28 -16.31 3.17 -11.99
CA ALA A 28 -15.42 3.87 -12.90
C ALA A 28 -13.96 3.40 -12.77
N CYS A 29 -13.52 3.21 -11.54
CA CYS A 29 -12.19 2.71 -11.22
C CYS A 29 -12.25 1.85 -9.95
N SER A 30 -11.56 0.72 -9.97
CA SER A 30 -11.26 -0.04 -8.77
C SER A 30 -9.77 0.05 -8.49
N VAL A 31 -9.36 0.43 -7.26
CA VAL A 31 -7.96 0.50 -6.85
C VAL A 31 -7.78 -0.18 -5.51
N TRP A 32 -6.87 -1.15 -5.45
CA TRP A 32 -6.71 -2.00 -4.27
C TRP A 32 -5.35 -2.69 -4.21
N SER A 33 -4.98 -3.09 -2.98
CA SER A 33 -3.80 -3.91 -2.69
C SER A 33 -4.26 -5.20 -2.00
N PRO A 34 -4.05 -6.38 -2.60
CA PRO A 34 -4.47 -7.65 -2.01
C PRO A 34 -3.55 -8.08 -0.87
N PRO A 35 -3.92 -9.10 -0.08
CA PRO A 35 -2.95 -9.81 0.76
C PRO A 35 -1.85 -10.42 -0.12
N TYR A 36 -0.55 -10.27 0.27
CA TYR A 36 0.62 -10.62 -0.57
C TYR A 36 1.12 -12.04 -0.40
N PHE A 37 0.52 -12.82 0.48
CA PHE A 37 0.97 -14.18 0.83
C PHE A 37 2.41 -14.20 1.41
N VAL A 38 2.70 -13.25 2.29
CA VAL A 38 4.00 -13.10 2.96
C VAL A 38 3.96 -13.51 4.44
N GLY A 39 2.90 -14.19 4.88
CA GLY A 39 2.76 -14.75 6.23
C GLY A 39 2.25 -13.77 7.28
N LYS A 40 1.57 -12.70 6.88
CA LYS A 40 0.94 -11.75 7.81
C LYS A 40 -0.23 -12.38 8.56
N THR A 41 -0.57 -11.81 9.72
CA THR A 41 -1.61 -12.35 10.59
C THR A 41 -2.97 -12.46 9.90
N TYR A 42 -3.32 -11.47 9.09
CA TYR A 42 -4.58 -11.44 8.34
C TYR A 42 -4.62 -12.42 7.14
N GLU A 43 -3.49 -13.04 6.79
CA GLU A 43 -3.37 -14.00 5.68
C GLU A 43 -3.54 -15.47 6.12
N LYS A 44 -3.71 -15.76 7.40
CA LYS A 44 -3.78 -17.13 7.94
C LYS A 44 -4.86 -18.02 7.30
N TYR A 45 -5.88 -17.43 6.68
CA TYR A 45 -6.90 -18.17 5.94
C TYR A 45 -6.42 -18.68 4.57
N LEU A 46 -5.32 -18.14 4.07
CA LEU A 46 -4.71 -18.53 2.79
C LEU A 46 -3.78 -19.73 3.01
N LYS A 47 -4.33 -20.93 2.85
CA LYS A 47 -3.63 -22.19 3.18
C LYS A 47 -2.48 -22.53 2.23
N SER A 48 -2.44 -21.97 1.02
CA SER A 48 -1.41 -22.25 0.03
C SER A 48 -1.31 -21.12 -1.01
N TYR A 49 -0.15 -21.06 -1.67
CA TYR A 49 0.06 -20.15 -2.80
C TYR A 49 -0.96 -20.38 -3.94
N ALA A 50 -1.34 -21.63 -4.17
CA ALA A 50 -2.36 -21.96 -5.17
C ALA A 50 -3.75 -21.41 -4.79
N ALA A 51 -4.12 -21.51 -3.51
CA ALA A 51 -5.38 -20.94 -3.00
C ALA A 51 -5.38 -19.41 -3.10
N TRP A 52 -4.26 -18.76 -2.77
CA TRP A 52 -4.06 -17.32 -2.93
C TRP A 52 -4.24 -16.88 -4.40
N ARG A 53 -3.60 -17.58 -5.32
CA ARG A 53 -3.75 -17.30 -6.76
C ARG A 53 -5.17 -17.45 -7.25
N ALA A 54 -5.85 -18.54 -6.86
CA ALA A 54 -7.24 -18.80 -7.26
C ALA A 54 -8.19 -17.72 -6.71
N MET A 55 -7.98 -17.29 -5.47
CA MET A 55 -8.75 -16.19 -4.88
C MET A 55 -8.62 -14.90 -5.69
N LEU A 56 -7.39 -14.48 -6.03
CA LEU A 56 -7.17 -13.24 -6.77
C LEU A 56 -7.64 -13.34 -8.23
N GLU A 57 -7.47 -14.50 -8.88
CA GLU A 57 -8.00 -14.74 -10.22
C GLU A 57 -9.53 -14.54 -10.23
N GLU A 58 -10.22 -15.07 -9.23
CA GLU A 58 -11.67 -14.91 -9.08
C GLU A 58 -12.05 -13.45 -8.81
N VAL A 59 -11.34 -12.75 -7.93
CA VAL A 59 -11.58 -11.33 -7.67
C VAL A 59 -11.43 -10.51 -8.96
N VAL A 60 -10.34 -10.70 -9.72
CA VAL A 60 -10.13 -9.98 -10.98
C VAL A 60 -11.24 -10.30 -11.99
N ARG A 61 -11.65 -11.58 -12.10
CA ARG A 61 -12.76 -12.00 -12.99
C ARG A 61 -14.07 -11.31 -12.65
N GLN A 62 -14.39 -11.20 -11.36
CA GLN A 62 -15.64 -10.57 -10.90
C GLN A 62 -15.65 -9.03 -11.05
N HIS A 63 -14.51 -8.39 -11.24
CA HIS A 63 -14.46 -6.97 -11.57
C HIS A 63 -14.97 -6.67 -12.98
N PHE A 64 -14.82 -7.59 -13.94
CA PHE A 64 -15.15 -7.28 -15.32
C PHE A 64 -16.63 -6.86 -15.53
N PRO A 65 -17.66 -7.55 -14.98
CA PRO A 65 -19.04 -7.13 -15.14
C PRO A 65 -19.40 -5.82 -14.43
N ILE A 66 -18.72 -5.48 -13.34
CA ILE A 66 -19.05 -4.29 -12.53
C ILE A 66 -18.32 -3.03 -12.94
N ILE A 67 -17.12 -3.14 -13.50
CA ILE A 67 -16.42 -2.00 -14.10
C ILE A 67 -17.17 -1.53 -15.34
N ARG A 68 -17.38 -0.23 -15.50
CA ARG A 68 -17.99 0.33 -16.70
C ARG A 68 -17.09 0.14 -17.94
N PRO A 69 -17.63 0.05 -19.17
CA PRO A 69 -16.82 0.10 -20.38
C PRO A 69 -15.94 1.36 -20.37
N GLY A 70 -14.65 1.22 -20.69
CA GLY A 70 -13.67 2.29 -20.62
C GLY A 70 -13.09 2.57 -19.21
N GLY A 71 -13.58 1.86 -18.18
CA GLY A 71 -13.07 1.97 -16.80
C GLY A 71 -11.83 1.10 -16.52
N PHE A 72 -11.30 1.23 -15.32
CA PHE A 72 -10.02 0.61 -14.94
C PHE A 72 -10.10 -0.19 -13.64
N VAL A 73 -9.25 -1.20 -13.55
CA VAL A 73 -8.85 -1.82 -12.28
C VAL A 73 -7.35 -1.57 -12.09
N VAL A 74 -6.96 -1.00 -10.95
CA VAL A 74 -5.56 -0.76 -10.61
C VAL A 74 -5.19 -1.64 -9.42
N ILE A 75 -4.27 -2.57 -9.66
CA ILE A 75 -3.80 -3.51 -8.65
C ILE A 75 -2.42 -3.08 -8.17
N ASN A 76 -2.31 -2.71 -6.89
CA ASN A 76 -1.01 -2.51 -6.25
C ASN A 76 -0.53 -3.85 -5.68
N ILE A 77 0.58 -4.37 -6.17
CA ILE A 77 1.12 -5.64 -5.72
C ILE A 77 2.62 -5.73 -5.99
N ALA A 78 3.36 -6.32 -5.04
CA ALA A 78 4.77 -6.65 -5.21
C ALA A 78 4.97 -8.10 -5.66
N ASP A 79 6.17 -8.40 -6.15
CA ASP A 79 6.63 -9.77 -6.24
C ASP A 79 6.84 -10.36 -4.83
N ILE A 80 6.63 -11.66 -4.68
CA ILE A 80 6.79 -12.30 -3.38
C ILE A 80 8.26 -12.69 -3.22
N LEU A 81 8.97 -11.94 -2.38
CA LEU A 81 10.42 -12.06 -2.22
C LEU A 81 10.85 -13.20 -1.30
N CYS A 82 9.96 -13.66 -0.43
CA CYS A 82 10.28 -14.58 0.67
C CYS A 82 9.52 -15.91 0.57
N LEU A 83 9.24 -16.38 -0.66
CA LEU A 83 8.58 -17.67 -0.84
C LEU A 83 9.56 -18.82 -0.52
N ALA A 84 9.29 -19.54 0.57
CA ALA A 84 10.07 -20.71 0.95
C ALA A 84 10.07 -21.78 -0.15
N ASP A 85 11.25 -22.29 -0.51
CA ASP A 85 11.41 -23.37 -1.48
C ASP A 85 12.43 -24.39 -0.95
N PRO A 86 11.97 -25.53 -0.45
CA PRO A 86 12.84 -26.57 0.11
C PRO A 86 13.76 -27.21 -0.93
N ASN A 87 13.41 -27.11 -2.23
CA ASN A 87 14.21 -27.65 -3.33
C ASN A 87 15.28 -26.67 -3.84
N MET A 88 15.29 -25.43 -3.37
CA MET A 88 16.28 -24.46 -3.78
C MET A 88 17.63 -24.79 -3.16
N PRO A 89 18.71 -24.93 -3.96
CA PRO A 89 20.05 -25.14 -3.43
C PRO A 89 20.45 -24.02 -2.47
N ARG A 90 21.17 -24.40 -1.42
CA ARG A 90 21.69 -23.40 -0.46
C ARG A 90 22.82 -22.60 -1.09
N PHE A 91 22.72 -21.31 -0.99
CA PHE A 91 23.76 -20.39 -1.36
C PHE A 91 24.77 -20.31 -0.21
N GLN A 92 26.03 -20.64 -0.48
CA GLN A 92 27.10 -20.50 0.51
C GLN A 92 27.56 -19.05 0.55
N ALA A 93 27.35 -18.39 1.67
CA ALA A 93 27.92 -17.08 1.92
C ALA A 93 29.23 -17.24 2.69
N GLU A 94 30.35 -17.20 2.00
CA GLU A 94 31.64 -17.01 2.65
C GLU A 94 31.76 -15.56 3.07
N THR A 95 31.69 -15.30 4.36
CA THR A 95 32.01 -13.99 4.92
C THR A 95 33.54 -13.83 4.94
N VAL A 96 34.06 -13.28 3.87
CA VAL A 96 35.46 -12.80 3.84
C VAL A 96 35.55 -11.63 4.80
N SER A 97 36.33 -11.82 5.87
CA SER A 97 36.72 -10.79 6.84
C SER A 97 35.59 -9.95 7.46
N GLN A 98 34.82 -10.55 8.33
CA GLN A 98 34.26 -9.74 9.41
C GLN A 98 35.44 -9.31 10.29
N ARG A 99 35.80 -8.03 10.33
CA ARG A 99 36.56 -7.45 11.43
C ARG A 99 35.71 -7.71 12.69
N ARG A 100 36.00 -8.79 13.37
CA ARG A 100 35.34 -9.08 14.65
C ARG A 100 35.75 -7.96 15.59
N SER A 101 34.80 -7.19 16.04
CA SER A 101 35.06 -6.24 17.13
C SER A 101 35.69 -7.03 18.28
N PRO A 102 36.81 -6.58 18.83
CA PRO A 102 37.46 -7.22 19.97
C PRO A 102 36.57 -7.17 21.24
N VAL A 103 35.56 -6.29 21.26
CA VAL A 103 34.66 -6.13 22.39
C VAL A 103 33.88 -7.44 22.66
N THR A 104 34.06 -7.94 23.86
CA THR A 104 33.38 -9.16 24.35
C THR A 104 32.04 -8.86 24.99
N ARG A 105 31.27 -9.88 25.31
CA ARG A 105 30.03 -9.74 26.12
C ARG A 105 30.33 -9.22 27.54
N GLU A 106 31.41 -9.68 28.12
CA GLU A 106 31.86 -9.26 29.44
C GLU A 106 32.24 -7.78 29.49
N ASP A 107 32.89 -7.28 28.43
CA ASP A 107 33.20 -5.83 28.30
C ASP A 107 31.93 -4.99 28.29
N VAL A 108 30.92 -5.41 27.52
CA VAL A 108 29.63 -4.70 27.45
C VAL A 108 28.90 -4.74 28.80
N LEU A 109 28.87 -5.91 29.47
CA LEU A 109 28.24 -6.02 30.77
C LEU A 109 28.99 -5.19 31.83
N ARG A 110 30.31 -5.14 31.78
CA ARG A 110 31.13 -4.31 32.67
C ARG A 110 30.89 -2.84 32.44
N ALA A 111 30.88 -2.41 31.18
CA ALA A 111 30.56 -1.04 30.82
C ALA A 111 29.15 -0.63 31.27
N LYS A 112 28.18 -1.53 31.15
CA LYS A 112 26.81 -1.28 31.60
C LYS A 112 26.69 -1.21 33.13
N ALA A 113 27.48 -1.98 33.83
CA ALA A 113 27.54 -1.92 35.31
C ALA A 113 28.19 -0.60 35.79
N LEU A 114 29.23 -0.11 35.07
CA LEU A 114 29.87 1.16 35.38
C LEU A 114 28.99 2.37 35.01
N HIS A 115 28.18 2.23 33.98
CA HIS A 115 27.32 3.30 33.45
C HIS A 115 25.86 2.79 33.29
N PRO A 116 25.09 2.62 34.37
CA PRO A 116 23.75 2.03 34.31
C PRO A 116 22.74 2.82 33.47
N SER A 117 22.96 4.14 33.34
CA SER A 117 22.09 5.06 32.58
C SER A 117 22.40 5.10 31.08
N TYR A 118 23.54 4.54 30.65
CA TYR A 118 23.91 4.58 29.24
C TYR A 118 22.96 3.74 28.37
N ASN A 119 22.49 4.34 27.30
CA ASN A 119 21.80 3.63 26.23
C ASN A 119 22.80 2.87 25.34
N ARG A 120 22.32 2.16 24.31
CA ARG A 120 23.16 1.34 23.44
C ARG A 120 24.20 2.16 22.65
N ASP A 121 23.82 3.33 22.18
CA ASP A 121 24.73 4.23 21.44
C ASP A 121 25.86 4.74 22.34
N GLN A 122 25.54 5.13 23.57
CA GLN A 122 26.50 5.61 24.55
C GLN A 122 27.47 4.50 24.98
N LEU A 123 26.98 3.27 25.17
CA LEU A 123 27.82 2.10 25.43
C LEU A 123 28.73 1.78 24.24
N ALA A 124 28.22 1.89 23.01
CA ALA A 124 28.97 1.68 21.79
C ALA A 124 30.11 2.71 21.64
N ALA A 125 29.83 3.97 21.88
CA ALA A 125 30.82 5.06 21.88
C ALA A 125 31.88 4.84 22.97
N PHE A 126 31.49 4.47 24.19
CA PHE A 126 32.39 4.19 25.31
C PHE A 126 33.33 3.02 25.00
N LEU A 127 32.83 1.97 24.35
CA LEU A 127 33.59 0.75 24.02
C LEU A 127 34.31 0.84 22.66
N GLY A 128 34.20 1.93 21.92
CA GLY A 128 34.80 2.09 20.60
C GLY A 128 34.29 1.07 19.56
N CYS A 129 33.00 0.72 19.63
CA CYS A 129 32.39 -0.26 18.74
C CYS A 129 31.07 0.26 18.15
N SER A 130 30.40 -0.49 17.29
CA SER A 130 29.09 -0.13 16.78
C SER A 130 27.96 -0.52 17.76
N GLU A 131 26.83 0.22 17.75
CA GLU A 131 25.62 -0.10 18.49
C GLU A 131 25.17 -1.54 18.23
N GLN A 132 25.27 -2.00 17.00
CA GLN A 132 24.96 -3.38 16.61
C GLN A 132 25.87 -4.41 17.31
N THR A 133 27.13 -4.05 17.60
CA THR A 133 28.03 -4.90 18.37
C THR A 133 27.54 -5.02 19.81
N VAL A 134 27.17 -3.92 20.44
CA VAL A 134 26.60 -3.90 21.81
C VAL A 134 25.33 -4.76 21.86
N ASP A 135 24.39 -4.56 20.93
CA ASP A 135 23.13 -5.32 20.87
C ASP A 135 23.39 -6.82 20.73
N ARG A 136 24.27 -7.23 19.82
CA ARG A 136 24.64 -8.65 19.63
C ARG A 136 25.30 -9.27 20.86
N ARG A 137 26.07 -8.51 21.62
CA ARG A 137 26.72 -9.01 22.83
C ARG A 137 25.76 -9.14 24.01
N LEU A 138 24.77 -8.25 24.12
CA LEU A 138 23.73 -8.30 25.16
C LEU A 138 22.66 -9.34 24.88
N ASN A 139 22.13 -9.35 23.67
CA ASN A 139 20.90 -10.08 23.31
C ASN A 139 21.18 -11.36 22.50
N GLY A 140 22.44 -11.66 22.24
CA GLY A 140 22.83 -12.74 21.35
C GLY A 140 22.77 -12.33 19.87
N ASN A 141 23.35 -13.14 19.01
CA ASN A 141 23.18 -12.95 17.60
C ASN A 141 21.71 -13.23 17.26
N ASN A 142 20.99 -12.21 16.85
CA ASN A 142 19.80 -12.41 16.03
C ASN A 142 20.28 -13.08 14.75
N ILE A 143 20.24 -14.43 14.75
CA ILE A 143 20.61 -15.24 13.58
C ILE A 143 19.43 -15.14 12.60
N ARG A 144 19.22 -13.96 12.05
CA ARG A 144 18.62 -13.84 10.74
C ARG A 144 19.73 -14.14 9.73
N GLY A 145 19.75 -15.34 9.23
CA GLY A 145 20.81 -15.86 8.38
C GLY A 145 21.96 -16.47 9.19
N GLY A 146 21.86 -17.74 9.48
CA GLY A 146 23.01 -18.58 9.84
C GLY A 146 24.03 -18.58 8.72
N LYS A 147 25.06 -19.44 8.82
CA LYS A 147 26.12 -19.69 7.81
C LYS A 147 25.61 -19.90 6.37
N TYR A 148 24.31 -19.96 6.16
CA TYR A 148 23.68 -20.29 4.89
C TYR A 148 22.64 -19.21 4.57
N ALA A 149 22.64 -18.71 3.34
CA ALA A 149 21.60 -17.88 2.82
C ALA A 149 20.25 -18.61 2.88
N THR A 150 19.19 -17.87 3.11
CA THR A 150 17.82 -18.38 3.22
C THR A 150 17.43 -19.16 1.96
N GLN A 151 16.80 -20.31 2.14
CA GLN A 151 16.23 -21.10 1.04
C GLN A 151 14.88 -20.49 0.60
N THR A 152 14.90 -19.25 0.19
CA THR A 152 13.75 -18.54 -0.32
C THR A 152 14.02 -18.05 -1.72
N ARG A 153 12.97 -18.00 -2.53
CA ARG A 153 13.04 -17.51 -3.90
C ARG A 153 12.08 -16.37 -4.13
N VAL A 154 12.35 -15.59 -5.16
CA VAL A 154 11.41 -14.60 -5.67
C VAL A 154 10.34 -15.29 -6.49
N LYS A 155 9.07 -14.97 -6.22
CA LYS A 155 7.93 -15.39 -7.02
C LYS A 155 7.40 -14.19 -7.79
N LEU A 156 7.65 -14.16 -9.09
CA LEU A 156 7.20 -13.09 -9.96
C LEU A 156 5.67 -13.13 -10.12
N VAL A 157 5.02 -12.00 -9.88
CA VAL A 157 3.56 -11.85 -9.93
C VAL A 157 3.09 -11.26 -11.26
N ALA A 158 3.93 -10.50 -11.96
CA ALA A 158 3.58 -9.81 -13.21
C ALA A 158 2.89 -10.68 -14.25
N GLY A 159 3.50 -11.81 -14.64
CA GLY A 159 2.92 -12.73 -15.61
C GLY A 159 1.65 -13.44 -15.13
N THR A 160 1.43 -13.44 -13.82
CA THR A 160 0.20 -13.96 -13.21
C THR A 160 -0.94 -12.96 -13.34
N VAL A 161 -0.68 -11.67 -13.05
CA VAL A 161 -1.64 -10.58 -13.20
C VAL A 161 -2.08 -10.44 -14.66
N GLU A 162 -1.15 -10.47 -15.61
CA GLU A 162 -1.47 -10.45 -17.04
C GLU A 162 -2.42 -11.58 -17.46
N ARG A 163 -2.15 -12.80 -16.99
CA ARG A 163 -3.02 -13.95 -17.27
C ARG A 163 -4.41 -13.79 -16.69
N TRP A 164 -4.53 -13.30 -15.44
CA TRP A 164 -5.82 -13.01 -14.83
C TRP A 164 -6.59 -11.95 -15.61
N ALA A 165 -5.93 -10.85 -15.96
CA ALA A 165 -6.51 -9.78 -16.75
C ALA A 165 -7.08 -10.29 -18.07
N ARG A 166 -6.26 -11.00 -18.86
CA ARG A 166 -6.65 -11.55 -20.16
C ARG A 166 -7.81 -12.53 -20.05
N LYS A 167 -7.80 -13.44 -19.08
CA LYS A 167 -8.91 -14.38 -18.84
C LYS A 167 -10.20 -13.70 -18.45
N ALA A 168 -10.13 -12.58 -17.74
CA ALA A 168 -11.29 -11.79 -17.34
C ALA A 168 -11.82 -10.89 -18.45
N GLY A 169 -11.06 -10.65 -19.54
CA GLY A 169 -11.41 -9.76 -20.63
C GLY A 169 -10.82 -8.36 -20.54
N PHE A 170 -9.95 -8.10 -19.56
CA PHE A 170 -9.19 -6.85 -19.44
C PHE A 170 -7.93 -6.87 -20.30
N TYR A 171 -7.47 -5.67 -20.68
CA TYR A 171 -6.13 -5.44 -21.19
C TYR A 171 -5.24 -4.85 -20.11
N VAL A 172 -3.99 -5.30 -20.00
CA VAL A 172 -2.98 -4.60 -19.22
C VAL A 172 -2.58 -3.36 -20.00
N TYR A 173 -3.11 -2.21 -19.59
CA TYR A 173 -2.95 -0.95 -20.29
C TYR A 173 -1.64 -0.24 -19.94
N ASP A 174 -1.29 -0.25 -18.64
CA ASP A 174 -0.08 0.40 -18.14
C ASP A 174 0.46 -0.33 -16.90
N ARG A 175 1.72 -0.11 -16.60
CA ARG A 175 2.36 -0.57 -15.38
C ARG A 175 3.22 0.55 -14.83
N ARG A 176 2.99 0.90 -13.54
CA ARG A 176 3.82 1.86 -12.83
C ARG A 176 4.50 1.21 -11.64
N VAL A 177 5.51 1.88 -11.13
CA VAL A 177 6.26 1.46 -9.94
C VAL A 177 6.05 2.50 -8.85
N TRP A 178 5.56 2.06 -7.71
CA TRP A 178 5.60 2.83 -6.49
C TRP A 178 6.93 2.55 -5.79
N VAL A 179 7.81 3.55 -5.77
CA VAL A 179 9.08 3.53 -5.03
C VAL A 179 8.81 4.06 -3.62
N LYS A 180 9.09 3.23 -2.62
CA LYS A 180 8.84 3.47 -1.19
C LYS A 180 10.14 3.50 -0.41
N ASP A 181 10.06 3.83 0.89
CA ASP A 181 11.22 3.74 1.77
C ASP A 181 11.70 2.28 1.89
N PRO A 182 13.03 2.03 2.01
CA PRO A 182 13.60 0.69 2.11
C PRO A 182 13.05 -0.12 3.29
N ALA A 183 12.57 -1.33 3.04
CA ALA A 183 11.96 -2.21 4.04
C ALA A 183 13.00 -3.15 4.69
N TRP A 184 14.03 -2.60 5.35
CA TRP A 184 15.15 -3.35 5.94
C TRP A 184 14.75 -4.49 6.87
N GLN A 185 13.62 -4.37 7.58
CA GLN A 185 13.18 -5.36 8.57
C GLN A 185 12.24 -6.42 7.99
N ASN A 186 11.63 -6.17 6.85
CA ASN A 186 10.54 -6.97 6.29
C ASN A 186 10.92 -7.75 5.03
N CYS A 187 12.19 -7.75 4.65
CA CYS A 187 12.69 -8.50 3.50
C CYS A 187 13.78 -9.49 3.91
N ASP A 188 14.08 -10.45 3.02
CA ASP A 188 15.14 -11.44 3.20
C ASP A 188 16.56 -10.86 2.95
N TRP A 189 16.68 -9.53 3.03
CA TRP A 189 17.98 -8.92 2.89
C TRP A 189 18.86 -9.20 4.10
N HIS A 190 20.10 -9.52 3.86
CA HIS A 190 21.16 -9.56 4.87
C HIS A 190 22.52 -9.28 4.20
N SER A 191 23.49 -8.81 5.00
CA SER A 191 24.81 -8.39 4.52
C SER A 191 25.65 -9.51 3.85
N SER A 192 25.25 -10.76 4.02
CA SER A 192 25.92 -11.93 3.39
C SER A 192 25.18 -12.45 2.16
N SER A 193 24.30 -11.66 1.57
CA SER A 193 23.59 -12.01 0.36
C SER A 193 23.68 -10.89 -0.68
N TYR A 194 23.48 -11.25 -1.95
CA TYR A 194 23.34 -10.28 -3.04
C TYR A 194 21.91 -9.79 -3.23
N ARG A 195 21.00 -10.10 -2.29
CA ARG A 195 19.62 -9.63 -2.38
C ARG A 195 19.54 -8.15 -2.05
N SER A 196 18.76 -7.43 -2.86
CA SER A 196 18.40 -6.04 -2.59
C SER A 196 17.36 -5.95 -1.46
N VAL A 197 17.26 -4.78 -0.86
CA VAL A 197 16.15 -4.42 0.02
C VAL A 197 14.89 -4.22 -0.83
N ASP A 198 13.72 -4.53 -0.26
CA ASP A 198 12.45 -4.26 -0.90
C ASP A 198 12.13 -2.76 -0.83
N GLU A 199 12.10 -2.10 -1.99
CA GLU A 199 11.94 -0.65 -2.12
C GLU A 199 10.80 -0.25 -3.06
N PHE A 200 10.13 -1.20 -3.70
CA PHE A 200 9.09 -0.84 -4.67
C PHE A 200 7.99 -1.89 -4.78
N GLU A 201 6.86 -1.43 -5.26
CA GLU A 201 5.72 -2.25 -5.64
C GLU A 201 5.21 -1.84 -7.02
N TYR A 202 4.46 -2.71 -7.66
CA TYR A 202 3.88 -2.43 -8.96
C TYR A 202 2.44 -1.97 -8.84
N LEU A 203 2.03 -1.11 -9.77
CA LEU A 203 0.65 -0.75 -10.04
C LEU A 203 0.32 -1.24 -11.45
N TYR A 204 -0.52 -2.25 -11.57
CA TYR A 204 -0.99 -2.76 -12.86
C TYR A 204 -2.33 -2.13 -13.19
N PHE A 205 -2.40 -1.42 -14.32
CA PHE A 205 -3.59 -0.74 -14.82
C PHE A 205 -4.28 -1.66 -15.82
N LEU A 206 -5.39 -2.25 -15.42
CA LEU A 206 -6.20 -3.14 -16.24
C LEU A 206 -7.37 -2.33 -16.81
N TRP A 207 -7.46 -2.23 -18.11
CA TRP A 207 -8.50 -1.48 -18.80
C TRP A 207 -9.58 -2.42 -19.31
N LYS A 208 -10.85 -2.07 -19.04
CA LYS A 208 -11.99 -2.72 -19.68
C LYS A 208 -12.27 -2.03 -21.02
N PRO A 209 -12.30 -2.77 -22.15
CA PRO A 209 -12.60 -2.16 -23.46
C PRO A 209 -13.88 -1.34 -23.45
N GLY A 210 -13.84 -0.17 -24.06
CA GLY A 210 -14.96 0.75 -24.18
C GLY A 210 -14.51 2.19 -24.49
N ALA A 211 -15.45 3.05 -24.71
CA ALA A 211 -15.15 4.47 -24.96
C ALA A 211 -14.43 5.07 -23.76
N THR A 212 -13.22 5.57 -23.98
CA THR A 212 -12.38 6.18 -22.96
C THR A 212 -11.85 7.51 -23.49
N THR A 213 -12.24 8.60 -22.83
CA THR A 213 -11.74 9.92 -23.16
C THR A 213 -10.67 10.33 -22.18
N VAL A 214 -9.48 10.67 -22.67
CA VAL A 214 -8.41 11.25 -21.85
C VAL A 214 -8.72 12.73 -21.64
N ASP A 215 -9.18 13.05 -20.44
CA ASP A 215 -9.40 14.43 -20.04
C ASP A 215 -8.12 15.01 -19.45
N ARG A 216 -7.48 15.89 -20.19
CA ARG A 216 -6.23 16.57 -19.79
C ARG A 216 -6.44 17.61 -18.71
N GLY A 217 -7.66 18.07 -18.49
CA GLY A 217 -8.03 19.02 -17.44
C GLY A 217 -8.10 18.42 -16.04
N ARG A 218 -8.11 17.10 -15.90
CA ARG A 218 -8.19 16.41 -14.59
C ARG A 218 -7.01 16.66 -13.67
N LEU A 219 -5.86 16.94 -14.24
CA LEU A 219 -4.62 17.20 -13.53
C LEU A 219 -4.03 18.52 -14.00
N SER A 220 -3.44 19.28 -13.08
CA SER A 220 -2.66 20.45 -13.46
C SER A 220 -1.44 20.07 -14.32
N PRO A 221 -0.84 21.02 -15.07
CA PRO A 221 0.38 20.77 -15.82
C PRO A 221 1.53 20.20 -14.98
N ARG A 222 1.64 20.67 -13.73
CA ARG A 222 2.63 20.17 -12.77
C ARG A 222 2.38 18.71 -12.41
N GLU A 223 1.14 18.35 -12.07
CA GLU A 223 0.76 16.98 -11.73
C GLU A 223 0.94 16.03 -12.91
N TRP A 224 0.64 16.47 -14.16
CA TRP A 224 0.95 15.69 -15.35
C TRP A 224 2.44 15.43 -15.49
N SER A 225 3.28 16.44 -15.22
CA SER A 225 4.74 16.30 -15.29
C SER A 225 5.30 15.43 -14.17
N GLU A 226 4.82 15.60 -12.94
CA GLU A 226 5.39 14.94 -11.77
C GLU A 226 4.96 13.47 -11.64
N TRP A 227 3.72 13.12 -11.99
CA TRP A 227 3.19 11.79 -11.80
C TRP A 227 2.21 11.29 -12.87
N GLY A 228 1.49 12.17 -13.58
CA GLY A 228 0.54 11.74 -14.60
C GLY A 228 1.19 10.99 -15.76
N SER A 229 2.36 11.44 -16.20
CA SER A 229 3.14 10.86 -17.30
C SER A 229 4.29 9.96 -16.87
N ARG A 230 4.56 9.83 -15.57
CA ARG A 230 5.71 9.08 -15.09
C ARG A 230 5.36 7.65 -14.69
N GLY A 231 6.24 6.71 -15.05
CA GLY A 231 6.12 5.30 -14.69
C GLY A 231 6.64 4.98 -13.29
N ALA A 232 7.39 5.88 -12.63
CA ALA A 232 7.87 5.71 -11.26
C ALA A 232 7.31 6.83 -10.36
N TRP A 233 6.65 6.42 -9.27
CA TRP A 233 6.09 7.31 -8.27
C TRP A 233 6.84 7.16 -6.96
N PHE A 234 7.50 8.22 -6.53
CA PHE A 234 8.24 8.27 -5.27
C PHE A 234 7.29 8.77 -4.16
N ILE A 235 6.78 7.84 -3.38
CA ILE A 235 5.83 8.12 -2.30
C ILE A 235 6.32 7.37 -1.05
N ARG A 236 6.54 8.09 0.05
CA ARG A 236 7.00 7.49 1.30
C ARG A 236 5.98 6.51 1.87
N SER A 237 6.46 5.46 2.49
CA SER A 237 5.62 4.52 3.24
C SER A 237 5.00 5.18 4.47
N VAL A 238 3.87 4.66 4.93
CA VAL A 238 3.26 5.10 6.19
C VAL A 238 4.12 4.61 7.35
N ARG A 239 4.66 5.53 8.17
CA ARG A 239 5.59 5.21 9.26
C ARG A 239 4.93 4.62 10.50
N SER A 240 3.65 4.96 10.77
CA SER A 240 2.90 4.46 11.93
C SER A 240 1.93 3.37 11.49
N ASN A 241 2.29 2.12 11.77
CA ASN A 241 1.49 0.93 11.47
C ASN A 241 0.94 0.26 12.73
N GLY A 242 0.78 1.00 13.86
CA GLY A 242 0.37 0.43 15.14
C GLY A 242 -1.00 -0.25 15.13
N ASP A 243 -1.87 0.16 14.24
CA ASP A 243 -3.26 -0.26 14.11
C ASP A 243 -3.54 -1.14 12.87
N HIS A 244 -2.68 -1.05 11.82
CA HIS A 244 -2.80 -1.86 10.59
C HIS A 244 -1.41 -2.23 10.06
N GLU A 245 -1.18 -3.53 9.82
CA GLU A 245 0.15 -4.08 9.48
C GLU A 245 0.71 -3.64 8.10
N ALA A 246 -0.15 -3.16 7.19
CA ALA A 246 0.23 -2.81 5.82
C ALA A 246 -0.70 -1.72 5.25
N LYS A 247 -0.48 -0.46 5.68
CA LYS A 247 -1.19 0.69 5.09
C LYS A 247 -0.45 1.16 3.85
N PHE A 248 -1.16 1.36 2.76
CA PHE A 248 -0.58 2.15 1.68
C PHE A 248 -0.95 3.64 1.82
N PRO A 249 -0.06 4.56 1.41
CA PRO A 249 -0.23 5.98 1.64
C PRO A 249 -1.43 6.53 0.87
N LEU A 250 -2.15 7.48 1.46
CA LEU A 250 -3.32 8.15 0.86
C LEU A 250 -3.04 8.74 -0.53
N GLU A 251 -1.82 9.24 -0.73
CA GLU A 251 -1.37 9.83 -2.00
C GLU A 251 -1.46 8.85 -3.18
N LEU A 252 -1.26 7.56 -2.94
CA LEU A 252 -1.24 6.55 -4.00
C LEU A 252 -2.63 6.36 -4.64
N PRO A 253 -3.73 6.03 -3.91
CA PRO A 253 -5.05 5.95 -4.49
C PRO A 253 -5.54 7.32 -4.98
N LYS A 254 -5.17 8.44 -4.33
CA LYS A 254 -5.55 9.79 -4.75
C LYS A 254 -5.05 10.12 -6.16
N ARG A 255 -3.81 9.78 -6.50
CA ARG A 255 -3.28 9.93 -7.87
C ARG A 255 -4.04 9.09 -8.88
N VAL A 256 -4.31 7.83 -8.56
CA VAL A 256 -5.06 6.91 -9.43
C VAL A 256 -6.47 7.45 -9.67
N ILE A 257 -7.18 7.81 -8.61
CA ILE A 257 -8.57 8.30 -8.68
C ILE A 257 -8.67 9.58 -9.50
N ARG A 258 -7.84 10.58 -9.22
CA ARG A 258 -7.84 11.85 -9.94
C ARG A 258 -7.51 11.69 -11.43
N MET A 259 -6.60 10.77 -11.74
CA MET A 259 -6.18 10.52 -13.13
C MET A 259 -7.24 9.80 -13.95
N LEU A 260 -7.95 8.82 -13.35
CA LEU A 260 -8.81 7.88 -14.09
C LEU A 260 -10.31 8.14 -13.94
N THR A 261 -10.74 9.00 -13.01
CA THR A 261 -12.16 9.25 -12.74
C THR A 261 -12.50 10.73 -12.76
N ALA A 262 -13.78 11.04 -12.94
CA ALA A 262 -14.34 12.38 -12.79
C ALA A 262 -15.01 12.54 -11.40
N PRO A 263 -15.20 13.76 -10.87
CA PRO A 263 -16.06 14.01 -9.72
C PRO A 263 -17.43 13.33 -9.88
N GLY A 264 -17.96 12.76 -8.81
CA GLY A 264 -19.20 11.99 -8.81
C GLY A 264 -19.11 10.54 -9.33
N ASP A 265 -17.98 10.12 -9.90
CA ASP A 265 -17.75 8.72 -10.27
C ASP A 265 -17.63 7.83 -9.02
N THR A 266 -17.95 6.53 -9.16
CA THR A 266 -17.82 5.55 -8.07
C THR A 266 -16.50 4.79 -8.17
N VAL A 267 -15.76 4.77 -7.07
CA VAL A 267 -14.50 4.05 -6.87
C VAL A 267 -14.74 2.82 -6.00
N LEU A 268 -14.08 1.71 -6.31
CA LEU A 268 -14.16 0.46 -5.54
C LEU A 268 -12.79 0.09 -4.96
N ASP A 269 -12.79 -0.33 -3.69
CA ASP A 269 -11.67 -1.07 -3.11
C ASP A 269 -12.20 -2.32 -2.40
N CYS A 270 -11.85 -3.49 -2.93
CA CYS A 270 -12.33 -4.77 -2.41
C CYS A 270 -11.44 -5.41 -1.34
N PHE A 271 -10.37 -4.70 -0.92
CA PHE A 271 -9.48 -4.99 0.21
C PHE A 271 -9.17 -3.71 0.96
N ILE A 272 -10.22 -2.99 1.37
CA ILE A 272 -10.17 -1.58 1.80
C ILE A 272 -9.22 -1.31 2.98
N GLY A 273 -8.95 -2.30 3.83
CA GLY A 273 -8.08 -2.18 4.99
C GLY A 273 -8.47 -1.00 5.87
N SER A 274 -7.55 -0.06 6.09
CA SER A 274 -7.77 1.14 6.92
C SER A 274 -8.53 2.28 6.23
N GLY A 275 -9.01 2.11 4.99
CA GLY A 275 -9.87 3.08 4.32
C GLY A 275 -9.17 4.11 3.43
N SER A 276 -7.86 4.01 3.17
CA SER A 276 -7.12 5.02 2.38
C SER A 276 -7.77 5.34 1.03
N THR A 277 -8.31 4.34 0.33
CA THR A 277 -8.99 4.53 -0.96
C THR A 277 -10.31 5.28 -0.80
N ALA A 278 -11.12 4.95 0.21
CA ALA A 278 -12.39 5.63 0.46
C ALA A 278 -12.16 7.09 0.88
N VAL A 279 -11.17 7.34 1.75
CA VAL A 279 -10.76 8.70 2.14
C VAL A 279 -10.30 9.51 0.92
N ALA A 280 -9.49 8.90 0.03
CA ALA A 280 -9.06 9.55 -1.22
C ALA A 280 -10.25 9.87 -2.14
N ALA A 281 -11.25 8.98 -2.22
CA ALA A 281 -12.47 9.22 -2.98
C ALA A 281 -13.27 10.40 -2.41
N ILE A 282 -13.49 10.45 -1.09
CA ILE A 282 -14.16 11.57 -0.41
C ILE A 282 -13.42 12.89 -0.69
N GLN A 283 -12.12 12.94 -0.47
CA GLN A 283 -11.29 14.15 -0.66
C GLN A 283 -11.22 14.65 -2.11
N THR A 284 -11.71 13.87 -3.04
CA THR A 284 -11.69 14.19 -4.47
C THR A 284 -13.09 14.19 -5.11
N ASP A 285 -14.15 14.27 -4.29
CA ASP A 285 -15.56 14.31 -4.69
C ASP A 285 -16.02 13.09 -5.49
N ARG A 286 -15.48 11.92 -5.16
CA ARG A 286 -15.90 10.64 -5.72
C ARG A 286 -16.69 9.85 -4.69
N ARG A 287 -17.62 9.04 -5.18
CA ARG A 287 -18.32 8.04 -4.36
C ARG A 287 -17.44 6.80 -4.21
N TYR A 288 -17.66 6.02 -3.17
CA TYR A 288 -16.89 4.82 -2.93
C TYR A 288 -17.75 3.62 -2.55
N ILE A 289 -17.22 2.42 -2.78
CA ILE A 289 -17.65 1.17 -2.17
C ILE A 289 -16.39 0.50 -1.62
N GLY A 290 -16.39 0.17 -0.34
CA GLY A 290 -15.28 -0.52 0.32
C GLY A 290 -15.70 -1.93 0.76
N ILE A 291 -14.79 -2.89 0.67
CA ILE A 291 -15.01 -4.25 1.19
C ILE A 291 -13.76 -4.67 1.96
N ASP A 292 -13.93 -5.19 3.16
CA ASP A 292 -12.90 -5.93 3.88
C ASP A 292 -13.48 -7.15 4.57
N ARG A 293 -12.67 -8.18 4.72
CA ARG A 293 -13.08 -9.41 5.37
C ARG A 293 -13.12 -9.30 6.90
N LEU A 294 -12.31 -8.44 7.47
CA LEU A 294 -12.14 -8.28 8.91
C LEU A 294 -12.96 -7.10 9.43
N ALA A 295 -13.91 -7.36 10.33
CA ALA A 295 -14.74 -6.33 10.94
C ALA A 295 -13.92 -5.18 11.53
N LYS A 296 -12.77 -5.48 12.18
CA LYS A 296 -11.84 -4.48 12.70
C LYS A 296 -11.41 -3.46 11.64
N TYR A 297 -11.10 -3.92 10.41
CA TYR A 297 -10.67 -3.01 9.35
C TYR A 297 -11.84 -2.24 8.74
N VAL A 298 -13.02 -2.85 8.72
CA VAL A 298 -14.27 -2.16 8.32
C VAL A 298 -14.55 -0.99 9.26
N GLU A 299 -14.49 -1.21 10.58
CA GLU A 299 -14.67 -0.15 11.60
C GLU A 299 -13.64 0.97 11.43
N MET A 300 -12.34 0.62 11.32
CA MET A 300 -11.28 1.60 11.08
C MET A 300 -11.50 2.43 9.82
N ALA A 301 -11.94 1.80 8.75
CA ALA A 301 -12.19 2.48 7.49
C ALA A 301 -13.43 3.39 7.57
N GLN A 302 -14.49 2.97 8.28
CA GLN A 302 -15.67 3.79 8.54
C GLN A 302 -15.32 5.03 9.36
N ASP A 303 -14.52 4.88 10.42
CA ASP A 303 -14.03 6.00 11.24
C ASP A 303 -13.20 6.99 10.41
N ALA A 304 -12.28 6.48 9.58
CA ALA A 304 -11.48 7.30 8.68
C ALA A 304 -12.35 8.09 7.67
N CYS A 305 -13.38 7.46 7.13
CA CYS A 305 -14.33 8.12 6.22
C CYS A 305 -15.16 9.19 6.95
N ALA A 306 -15.60 8.95 8.17
CA ALA A 306 -16.35 9.93 8.96
C ALA A 306 -15.51 11.19 9.21
N VAL A 307 -14.24 11.03 9.60
CA VAL A 307 -13.30 12.15 9.77
C VAL A 307 -13.11 12.92 8.46
N ALA A 308 -12.89 12.20 7.34
CA ALA A 308 -12.67 12.84 6.04
C ALA A 308 -13.90 13.63 5.55
N THR A 309 -15.10 13.12 5.79
CA THR A 309 -16.36 13.78 5.41
C THR A 309 -16.55 15.09 6.20
N HIS A 310 -16.26 15.09 7.51
CA HIS A 310 -16.35 16.30 8.33
C HIS A 310 -15.33 17.36 7.87
N SER A 311 -14.11 16.95 7.56
CA SER A 311 -13.05 17.87 7.11
C SER A 311 -13.36 18.51 5.74
N ASN A 312 -13.97 17.77 4.82
CA ASN A 312 -14.42 18.34 3.54
C ASN A 312 -15.61 19.31 3.72
N GLY A 313 -16.53 18.99 4.63
CA GLY A 313 -17.66 19.87 4.93
C GLY A 313 -17.24 21.23 5.53
N THR A 314 -16.22 21.24 6.38
CA THR A 314 -15.67 22.49 6.96
C THR A 314 -14.90 23.31 5.91
N ALA A 315 -14.11 22.67 5.04
CA ALA A 315 -13.40 23.35 3.97
C ALA A 315 -14.35 24.00 2.95
N ALA A 316 -15.43 23.30 2.57
CA ALA A 316 -16.44 23.85 1.67
C ALA A 316 -17.22 25.00 2.30
N ALA A 317 -17.52 24.94 3.60
CA ALA A 317 -18.19 26.02 4.32
C ALA A 317 -17.30 27.28 4.43
N ASP A 318 -15.99 27.09 4.65
CA ASP A 318 -15.02 28.20 4.70
C ASP A 318 -14.83 28.84 3.30
N GLU A 319 -14.86 28.07 2.22
CA GLU A 319 -14.81 28.58 0.84
C GLU A 319 -16.08 29.35 0.47
N ASP A 320 -17.27 28.85 0.82
CA ASP A 320 -18.55 29.54 0.59
C ASP A 320 -18.63 30.83 1.40
N GLU A 321 -18.15 30.87 2.65
CA GLU A 321 -18.10 32.09 3.46
C GLU A 321 -17.07 33.09 2.91
N CYS A 322 -15.95 32.62 2.38
CA CYS A 322 -14.97 33.47 1.72
C CYS A 322 -15.50 34.08 0.41
N LEU A 323 -16.21 33.28 -0.41
CA LEU A 323 -16.88 33.77 -1.62
C LEU A 323 -18.00 34.76 -1.28
N ALA A 324 -18.80 34.50 -0.26
CA ALA A 324 -19.86 35.41 0.20
C ALA A 324 -19.31 36.75 0.67
N ARG A 325 -18.17 36.77 1.36
CA ARG A 325 -17.46 37.97 1.77
C ARG A 325 -16.87 38.74 0.57
N ALA A 326 -16.37 38.05 -0.44
CA ALA A 326 -15.80 38.66 -1.65
C ALA A 326 -16.87 39.26 -2.57
N THR A 327 -18.13 38.84 -2.48
CA THR A 327 -19.25 39.33 -3.32
C THR A 327 -20.08 40.42 -2.67
N GLN A 328 -19.82 40.85 -1.41
CA GLN A 328 -20.45 42.02 -0.82
C GLN A 328 -19.89 43.31 -1.46
N PRO A 329 -20.74 44.15 -2.08
CA PRO A 329 -20.27 45.43 -2.59
C PRO A 329 -19.82 46.31 -1.41
N SER A 330 -18.59 46.82 -1.47
CA SER A 330 -18.09 47.81 -0.53
C SER A 330 -18.99 49.03 -0.59
N LEU A 331 -19.78 49.24 0.42
CA LEU A 331 -20.43 50.53 0.69
C LEU A 331 -19.34 51.53 1.07
N LEU A 332 -18.69 52.09 0.07
CA LEU A 332 -17.92 53.32 0.25
C LEU A 332 -18.94 54.42 0.55
N THR A 333 -19.08 54.75 1.82
CA THR A 333 -19.74 55.97 2.27
C THR A 333 -18.94 57.15 1.71
N ALA A 334 -19.55 57.85 0.75
CA ALA A 334 -19.11 59.19 0.40
C ALA A 334 -19.50 60.09 1.59
N GLU A 335 -18.52 60.53 2.32
CA GLU A 335 -18.66 61.72 3.16
C GLU A 335 -17.90 62.88 2.54
N SER A 336 -18.64 63.93 2.38
CA SER A 336 -18.34 65.25 1.82
C SER A 336 -17.13 65.94 2.35
#